data_765c68efea66ca04133ec4d52dae66ea
#
_entry.id   765c68efea66ca04133ec4d52dae66ea
#
_cell.length_a   1.000
_cell.length_b   1.000
_cell.length_c   1.000
_cell.angle_alpha   90.00
_cell.angle_beta   90.00
_cell.angle_gamma   90.00
#
_symmetry.space_group_name_H-M   'P 1'
#
loop_
_entity.id
_entity.type
_entity.pdbx_description
1 polymer ?
#
loop_
_entity_poly.entity_id
_entity_poly.type
_entity_poly.pdbx_seq_one_letter_code
_entity_poly.pdbx_strand_id
1 'polypeptide(L)'
;MKKAELITKILGYENLGEMTQEELEYVHIHTADKSIARLFDDTESFKAAIDYCKQLSYMPFLKYMDIEPHLKILLEKLRKNYKTAIATNRTTTMDSVLSENNLEDLFDLVVTALDVEHPKPYPDSLISILNYFNLKPENLIYIGDSTLDEQAAKAAGVFFVAYDNTSIPADFHIKSLKDMESIIEI
;
A
#
# COMPACT_ATOMS: atom_id res chain seq x y z
N MET A 1 -11.27 4.30 -16.94
CA MET A 1 -10.00 4.19 -17.70
C MET A 1 -8.99 3.57 -16.78
N LYS A 2 -8.47 2.39 -17.11
CA LYS A 2 -7.52 1.69 -16.23
C LYS A 2 -6.19 2.44 -16.20
N LYS A 3 -5.44 2.36 -15.10
CA LYS A 3 -4.14 3.03 -14.90
C LYS A 3 -3.15 2.77 -16.05
N ALA A 4 -3.16 1.56 -16.60
CA ALA A 4 -2.37 1.15 -17.75
C ALA A 4 -2.78 1.87 -19.06
N GLU A 5 -4.06 2.02 -19.35
CA GLU A 5 -4.56 2.77 -20.50
C GLU A 5 -4.16 4.23 -20.46
N LEU A 6 -4.03 4.79 -19.26
CA LEU A 6 -3.58 6.16 -19.08
C LEU A 6 -2.08 6.29 -19.36
N ILE A 7 -1.25 5.39 -18.83
CA ILE A 7 0.20 5.37 -19.08
C ILE A 7 0.45 5.23 -20.58
N THR A 8 -0.25 4.34 -21.28
CA THR A 8 -0.16 4.14 -22.73
C THR A 8 -0.55 5.41 -23.50
N LYS A 9 -1.65 6.05 -23.13
CA LYS A 9 -2.16 7.28 -23.78
C LYS A 9 -1.24 8.48 -23.56
N ILE A 10 -0.60 8.52 -22.40
CA ILE A 10 0.23 9.64 -21.95
C ILE A 10 1.62 9.61 -22.59
N LEU A 11 2.21 8.42 -22.77
CA LEU A 11 3.54 8.29 -23.37
C LEU A 11 3.53 8.28 -24.90
N GLY A 12 2.35 8.41 -25.56
CA GLY A 12 2.22 8.37 -27.01
C GLY A 12 2.64 7.01 -27.63
N TYR A 13 2.84 5.99 -26.79
CA TYR A 13 3.11 4.62 -27.22
C TYR A 13 1.79 3.96 -27.58
N GLU A 14 1.31 4.18 -28.78
CA GLU A 14 0.12 3.54 -29.34
C GLU A 14 0.25 2.01 -29.44
N ASN A 15 1.40 1.44 -29.14
CA ASN A 15 1.77 0.03 -29.32
C ASN A 15 2.09 -0.77 -28.07
N LEU A 16 1.89 -0.25 -26.86
CA LEU A 16 1.83 -1.11 -25.69
C LEU A 16 0.49 -1.85 -25.76
N GLY A 17 0.51 -3.12 -26.12
CA GLY A 17 -0.65 -3.98 -26.12
C GLY A 17 -1.39 -3.97 -24.79
N GLU A 18 -2.54 -4.59 -24.72
CA GLU A 18 -3.24 -4.77 -23.43
C GLU A 18 -2.28 -5.47 -22.45
N MET A 19 -2.13 -4.89 -21.25
CA MET A 19 -1.33 -5.51 -20.20
C MET A 19 -1.92 -6.88 -19.85
N THR A 20 -1.06 -7.86 -19.74
CA THR A 20 -1.43 -9.18 -19.25
C THR A 20 -1.93 -9.10 -17.80
N GLN A 21 -2.64 -10.11 -17.35
CA GLN A 21 -3.10 -10.19 -15.96
C GLN A 21 -1.92 -10.13 -14.98
N GLU A 22 -0.80 -10.79 -15.29
CA GLU A 22 0.42 -10.78 -14.49
C GLU A 22 1.04 -9.38 -14.39
N GLU A 23 1.09 -8.63 -15.50
CA GLU A 23 1.58 -7.24 -15.50
C GLU A 23 0.66 -6.32 -14.71
N LEU A 24 -0.65 -6.50 -14.80
CA LEU A 24 -1.63 -5.75 -14.02
C LEU A 24 -1.45 -5.99 -12.51
N GLU A 25 -1.27 -7.23 -12.10
CA GLU A 25 -1.00 -7.60 -10.71
C GLU A 25 0.33 -7.00 -10.24
N TYR A 26 1.37 -7.09 -11.06
CA TYR A 26 2.68 -6.52 -10.74
C TYR A 26 2.60 -5.01 -10.52
N VAL A 27 1.96 -4.27 -11.42
CA VAL A 27 1.79 -2.80 -11.31
C VAL A 27 0.92 -2.41 -10.12
N HIS A 28 0.02 -3.29 -9.70
CA HIS A 28 -0.87 -3.02 -8.56
C HIS A 28 -0.12 -3.04 -7.23
N ILE A 29 0.80 -3.98 -7.06
CA ILE A 29 1.49 -4.23 -5.77
C ILE A 29 2.85 -3.52 -5.63
N HIS A 30 3.51 -3.17 -6.74
CA HIS A 30 4.85 -2.57 -6.71
C HIS A 30 4.82 -1.03 -6.79
N THR A 31 5.95 -0.40 -6.44
CA THR A 31 6.14 1.04 -6.63
C THR A 31 6.11 1.41 -8.11
N ALA A 32 5.79 2.67 -8.42
CA ALA A 32 5.76 3.16 -9.80
C ALA A 32 7.09 2.92 -10.53
N ASP A 33 8.23 3.16 -9.87
CA ASP A 33 9.56 2.98 -10.47
C ASP A 33 9.82 1.54 -10.86
N LYS A 34 9.48 0.56 -10.01
CA LYS A 34 9.61 -0.87 -10.31
C LYS A 34 8.68 -1.29 -11.45
N SER A 35 7.46 -0.75 -11.46
CA SER A 35 6.47 -1.03 -12.50
C SER A 35 6.92 -0.49 -13.85
N ILE A 36 7.49 0.71 -13.88
CA ILE A 36 8.02 1.33 -15.10
C ILE A 36 9.26 0.57 -15.58
N ALA A 37 10.19 0.21 -14.67
CA ALA A 37 11.38 -0.56 -15.03
C ALA A 37 11.04 -1.91 -15.68
N ARG A 38 9.90 -2.53 -15.35
CA ARG A 38 9.45 -3.78 -16.00
C ARG A 38 8.87 -3.55 -17.40
N LEU A 39 8.35 -2.34 -17.67
CA LEU A 39 7.69 -2.02 -18.94
C LEU A 39 8.64 -1.46 -19.99
N PHE A 40 9.83 -1.00 -19.61
CA PHE A 40 10.79 -0.36 -20.50
C PHE A 40 12.16 -1.02 -20.36
N ASP A 41 12.60 -1.70 -21.43
CA ASP A 41 13.86 -2.44 -21.44
C ASP A 41 15.09 -1.54 -21.67
N ASP A 42 14.89 -0.33 -22.21
CA ASP A 42 15.98 0.60 -22.47
C ASP A 42 16.04 1.77 -21.48
N THR A 43 17.26 2.21 -21.19
CA THR A 43 17.54 3.24 -20.18
C THR A 43 16.94 4.62 -20.53
N GLU A 44 16.84 4.96 -21.81
CA GLU A 44 16.35 6.26 -22.26
C GLU A 44 14.82 6.34 -22.07
N SER A 45 14.09 5.34 -22.57
CA SER A 45 12.64 5.24 -22.39
C SER A 45 12.26 5.10 -20.92
N PHE A 46 13.01 4.32 -20.13
CA PHE A 46 12.80 4.23 -18.69
C PHE A 46 12.92 5.60 -18.01
N LYS A 47 14.00 6.35 -18.30
CA LYS A 47 14.22 7.67 -17.71
C LYS A 47 13.14 8.66 -18.13
N ALA A 48 12.76 8.69 -19.40
CA ALA A 48 11.68 9.54 -19.89
C ALA A 48 10.35 9.21 -19.22
N ALA A 49 10.02 7.92 -19.03
CA ALA A 49 8.82 7.48 -18.35
C ALA A 49 8.80 7.88 -16.87
N ILE A 50 9.92 7.72 -16.16
CA ILE A 50 10.06 8.18 -14.76
C ILE A 50 9.85 9.69 -14.66
N ASP A 51 10.54 10.48 -15.49
CA ASP A 51 10.43 11.95 -15.44
C ASP A 51 9.01 12.44 -15.80
N TYR A 52 8.33 11.72 -16.68
CA TYR A 52 6.94 11.97 -16.97
C TYR A 52 6.02 11.62 -15.77
N CYS A 53 6.21 10.46 -15.16
CA CYS A 53 5.43 10.04 -13.99
C CYS A 53 5.57 10.99 -12.80
N LYS A 54 6.75 11.62 -12.62
CA LYS A 54 6.95 12.66 -11.60
C LYS A 54 6.08 13.90 -11.83
N GLN A 55 5.70 14.18 -13.07
CA GLN A 55 4.85 15.31 -13.44
C GLN A 55 3.36 14.98 -13.37
N LEU A 56 3.00 13.67 -13.29
CA LEU A 56 1.63 13.22 -13.23
C LEU A 56 1.05 13.41 -11.83
N SER A 57 -0.05 14.15 -11.76
CA SER A 57 -0.89 14.14 -10.57
C SER A 57 -1.75 12.88 -10.52
N TYR A 58 -1.64 12.11 -9.45
CA TYR A 58 -2.53 10.98 -9.18
C TYR A 58 -3.88 11.40 -8.56
N MET A 59 -4.04 12.68 -8.26
CA MET A 59 -5.26 13.25 -7.68
C MET A 59 -6.55 12.89 -8.44
N PRO A 60 -6.61 12.94 -9.80
CA PRO A 60 -7.82 12.58 -10.53
C PRO A 60 -8.28 11.13 -10.35
N PHE A 61 -7.42 10.26 -9.81
CA PHE A 61 -7.72 8.84 -9.60
C PHE A 61 -8.24 8.54 -8.19
N LEU A 62 -8.08 9.45 -7.24
CA LEU A 62 -8.54 9.25 -5.85
C LEU A 62 -10.05 9.04 -5.81
N LYS A 63 -10.82 9.70 -6.68
CA LYS A 63 -12.27 9.53 -6.81
C LYS A 63 -12.74 8.10 -7.19
N TYR A 64 -11.81 7.22 -7.59
CA TYR A 64 -12.10 5.83 -7.94
C TYR A 64 -11.63 4.86 -6.84
N MET A 65 -11.17 5.40 -5.72
CA MET A 65 -10.81 4.60 -4.55
C MET A 65 -12.03 4.43 -3.66
N ASP A 66 -12.33 3.19 -3.34
CA ASP A 66 -13.31 2.85 -2.33
C ASP A 66 -12.59 2.55 -1.02
N ILE A 67 -13.11 3.11 0.07
CA ILE A 67 -12.62 2.81 1.42
C ILE A 67 -13.42 1.61 1.96
N GLU A 68 -12.71 0.67 2.57
CA GLU A 68 -13.35 -0.50 3.19
C GLU A 68 -14.43 -0.05 4.19
N PRO A 69 -15.66 -0.57 4.08
CA PRO A 69 -16.81 -0.02 4.82
C PRO A 69 -16.66 -0.03 6.34
N HIS A 70 -15.89 -0.98 6.90
CA HIS A 70 -15.69 -1.12 8.34
C HIS A 70 -14.43 -0.43 8.86
N LEU A 71 -13.60 0.17 7.99
CA LEU A 71 -12.34 0.80 8.39
C LEU A 71 -12.53 1.85 9.48
N LYS A 72 -13.41 2.83 9.26
CA LYS A 72 -13.64 3.91 10.23
C LYS A 72 -14.17 3.38 11.55
N ILE A 73 -15.13 2.46 11.47
CA ILE A 73 -15.75 1.85 12.66
C ILE A 73 -14.70 1.12 13.49
N LEU A 74 -13.84 0.35 12.84
CA LEU A 74 -12.74 -0.36 13.50
C LEU A 74 -11.76 0.62 14.15
N LEU A 75 -11.29 1.63 13.41
CA LEU A 75 -10.34 2.62 13.91
C LEU A 75 -10.89 3.39 15.12
N GLU A 76 -12.16 3.78 15.10
CA GLU A 76 -12.83 4.45 16.24
C GLU A 76 -12.87 3.56 17.49
N LYS A 77 -13.09 2.26 17.33
CA LYS A 77 -13.04 1.30 18.44
C LYS A 77 -11.62 1.14 18.98
N LEU A 78 -10.63 0.99 18.08
CA LEU A 78 -9.23 0.77 18.43
C LEU A 78 -8.62 1.93 19.21
N ARG A 79 -8.95 3.16 18.90
CA ARG A 79 -8.35 4.38 19.49
C ARG A 79 -8.38 4.43 21.02
N LYS A 80 -9.26 3.67 21.66
CA LYS A 80 -9.35 3.64 23.13
C LYS A 80 -8.18 2.93 23.79
N ASN A 81 -7.67 1.88 23.15
CA ASN A 81 -6.71 0.96 23.74
C ASN A 81 -5.47 0.69 22.87
N TYR A 82 -5.53 1.05 21.58
CA TYR A 82 -4.51 0.73 20.59
C TYR A 82 -4.02 1.96 19.86
N LYS A 83 -2.80 1.88 19.36
CA LYS A 83 -2.23 2.81 18.39
C LYS A 83 -2.49 2.29 16.97
N THR A 84 -2.76 3.20 16.05
CA THR A 84 -3.04 2.88 14.66
C THR A 84 -2.06 3.58 13.75
N ALA A 85 -1.54 2.84 12.76
CA ALA A 85 -0.59 3.38 11.81
C ALA A 85 -0.83 2.85 10.39
N ILE A 86 -0.34 3.57 9.40
CA ILE A 86 -0.30 3.16 8.00
C ILE A 86 1.15 2.88 7.61
N ALA A 87 1.39 1.72 6.94
CA ALA A 87 2.61 1.40 6.22
C ALA A 87 2.27 1.15 4.75
N THR A 88 2.68 2.05 3.85
CA THR A 88 2.26 2.00 2.44
C THR A 88 3.40 2.25 1.47
N ASN A 89 3.36 1.58 0.29
CA ASN A 89 4.23 1.91 -0.84
C ASN A 89 3.70 3.11 -1.67
N ARG A 90 2.60 3.70 -1.27
CA ARG A 90 2.13 4.98 -1.83
C ARG A 90 3.13 6.09 -1.46
N THR A 91 3.25 7.09 -2.33
CA THR A 91 4.16 8.22 -2.17
C THR A 91 3.37 9.51 -1.86
N THR A 92 3.38 10.48 -2.74
CA THR A 92 2.90 11.85 -2.55
C THR A 92 1.39 12.04 -2.38
N THR A 93 0.58 11.03 -2.60
CA THR A 93 -0.89 11.16 -2.58
C THR A 93 -1.53 10.71 -1.28
N MET A 94 -0.74 10.31 -0.28
CA MET A 94 -1.32 9.73 0.95
C MET A 94 -2.11 10.77 1.75
N ASP A 95 -1.58 11.97 1.90
CA ASP A 95 -2.28 13.06 2.59
C ASP A 95 -3.65 13.36 1.97
N SER A 96 -3.71 13.39 0.63
CA SER A 96 -4.97 13.58 -0.10
C SER A 96 -5.95 12.43 0.07
N VAL A 97 -5.46 11.18 0.12
CA VAL A 97 -6.31 10.02 0.42
C VAL A 97 -6.93 10.14 1.80
N LEU A 98 -6.15 10.55 2.80
CA LEU A 98 -6.65 10.72 4.15
C LEU A 98 -7.67 11.85 4.24
N SER A 99 -7.37 13.02 3.68
CA SER A 99 -8.25 14.19 3.76
C SER A 99 -9.56 14.00 3.00
N GLU A 100 -9.52 13.51 1.75
CA GLU A 100 -10.72 13.28 0.95
C GLU A 100 -11.65 12.22 1.57
N ASN A 101 -11.10 11.33 2.38
CA ASN A 101 -11.86 10.28 3.05
C ASN A 101 -12.13 10.56 4.54
N ASN A 102 -11.76 11.73 5.07
CA ASN A 102 -11.87 12.09 6.48
C ASN A 102 -11.25 11.02 7.40
N LEU A 103 -10.00 10.66 7.13
CA LEU A 103 -9.22 9.65 7.87
C LEU A 103 -8.02 10.27 8.60
N GLU A 104 -7.76 11.57 8.45
CA GLU A 104 -6.57 12.27 8.96
C GLU A 104 -6.36 12.07 10.46
N ASP A 105 -7.44 12.18 11.24
CA ASP A 105 -7.38 12.06 12.69
C ASP A 105 -7.54 10.61 13.21
N LEU A 106 -7.62 9.63 12.32
CA LEU A 106 -7.86 8.25 12.71
C LEU A 106 -6.59 7.41 12.82
N PHE A 107 -5.44 7.95 12.37
CA PHE A 107 -4.14 7.29 12.46
C PHE A 107 -3.16 8.13 13.27
N ASP A 108 -2.44 7.47 14.19
CA ASP A 108 -1.41 8.11 15.00
C ASP A 108 -0.10 8.32 14.23
N LEU A 109 0.15 7.52 13.17
CA LEU A 109 1.35 7.59 12.33
C LEU A 109 1.06 7.12 10.90
N VAL A 110 1.67 7.77 9.94
CA VAL A 110 1.67 7.36 8.53
C VAL A 110 3.10 7.24 8.05
N VAL A 111 3.46 6.08 7.51
CA VAL A 111 4.77 5.80 6.91
C VAL A 111 4.56 5.43 5.45
N THR A 112 5.03 6.29 4.57
CA THR A 112 4.97 6.12 3.11
C THR A 112 6.28 5.56 2.56
N ALA A 113 6.32 5.23 1.27
CA ALA A 113 7.56 4.83 0.61
C ALA A 113 8.63 5.95 0.59
N LEU A 114 8.26 7.20 0.84
CA LEU A 114 9.21 8.33 0.88
C LEU A 114 9.89 8.48 2.24
N ASP A 115 9.36 7.86 3.28
CA ASP A 115 9.84 8.00 4.66
C ASP A 115 10.87 6.92 5.02
N VAL A 116 11.17 5.99 4.12
CA VAL A 116 12.04 4.84 4.35
C VAL A 116 13.05 4.66 3.22
N GLU A 117 14.18 4.04 3.53
CA GLU A 117 15.20 3.75 2.55
C GLU A 117 14.74 2.65 1.57
N HIS A 118 14.10 1.60 2.12
CA HIS A 118 13.61 0.46 1.36
C HIS A 118 12.11 0.25 1.59
N PRO A 119 11.25 0.59 0.60
CA PRO A 119 9.82 0.27 0.66
C PRO A 119 9.55 -1.24 0.69
N LYS A 120 8.34 -1.63 1.06
CA LYS A 120 7.90 -3.05 1.02
C LYS A 120 8.31 -3.71 -0.31
N PRO A 121 8.88 -4.90 -0.29
CA PRO A 121 8.83 -5.94 0.74
C PRO A 121 9.85 -5.84 1.88
N TYR A 122 10.67 -4.81 1.92
CA TYR A 122 11.59 -4.61 3.05
C TYR A 122 10.81 -4.18 4.31
N PRO A 123 11.32 -4.50 5.52
CA PRO A 123 10.61 -4.26 6.77
C PRO A 123 10.67 -2.82 7.27
N ASP A 124 11.37 -1.92 6.58
CA ASP A 124 11.75 -0.59 7.07
C ASP A 124 10.55 0.23 7.58
N SER A 125 9.41 0.19 6.88
CA SER A 125 8.21 0.91 7.31
C SER A 125 7.63 0.36 8.62
N LEU A 126 7.64 -0.96 8.81
CA LEU A 126 7.16 -1.59 10.04
C LEU A 126 8.14 -1.39 11.18
N ILE A 127 9.45 -1.44 10.92
CA ILE A 127 10.50 -1.11 11.90
C ILE A 127 10.38 0.35 12.33
N SER A 128 10.10 1.27 11.40
CA SER A 128 9.86 2.68 11.73
C SER A 128 8.68 2.85 12.68
N ILE A 129 7.57 2.14 12.45
CA ILE A 129 6.39 2.14 13.32
C ILE A 129 6.72 1.57 14.71
N LEU A 130 7.42 0.43 14.77
CA LEU A 130 7.85 -0.19 16.03
C LEU A 130 8.71 0.78 16.87
N ASN A 131 9.68 1.43 16.22
CA ASN A 131 10.56 2.40 16.86
C ASN A 131 9.80 3.63 17.35
N TYR A 132 8.89 4.18 16.53
CA TYR A 132 8.12 5.38 16.89
C TYR A 132 7.28 5.17 18.13
N PHE A 133 6.61 4.01 18.25
CA PHE A 133 5.79 3.68 19.42
C PHE A 133 6.56 2.96 20.54
N ASN A 134 7.86 2.70 20.36
CA ASN A 134 8.70 1.93 21.29
C ASN A 134 8.08 0.56 21.59
N LEU A 135 7.66 -0.16 20.55
CA LEU A 135 7.04 -1.48 20.63
C LEU A 135 8.03 -2.58 20.26
N LYS A 136 7.78 -3.78 20.80
CA LYS A 136 8.39 -5.02 20.31
C LYS A 136 7.54 -5.61 19.17
N PRO A 137 8.14 -6.42 18.26
CA PRO A 137 7.43 -7.03 17.14
C PRO A 137 6.15 -7.78 17.52
N GLU A 138 6.17 -8.51 18.64
CA GLU A 138 5.01 -9.25 19.15
C GLU A 138 3.82 -8.37 19.57
N ASN A 139 4.01 -7.07 19.65
CA ASN A 139 2.97 -6.10 20.03
C ASN A 139 2.41 -5.33 18.82
N LEU A 140 2.75 -5.76 17.60
CA LEU A 140 2.26 -5.16 16.38
C LEU A 140 1.58 -6.20 15.50
N ILE A 141 0.37 -5.89 15.04
CA ILE A 141 -0.35 -6.65 14.02
C ILE A 141 -0.33 -5.82 12.75
N TYR A 142 0.11 -6.41 11.64
CA TYR A 142 0.08 -5.78 10.33
C TYR A 142 -0.98 -6.44 9.45
N ILE A 143 -1.84 -5.62 8.83
CA ILE A 143 -2.91 -6.08 7.92
C ILE A 143 -2.51 -5.65 6.50
N GLY A 144 -2.50 -6.60 5.57
CA GLY A 144 -2.16 -6.36 4.17
C GLY A 144 -2.78 -7.38 3.24
N ASP A 145 -2.75 -7.13 1.94
CA ASP A 145 -3.42 -7.93 0.91
C ASP A 145 -2.44 -8.54 -0.12
N SER A 146 -1.17 -8.19 -0.02
CA SER A 146 -0.16 -8.55 -1.02
C SER A 146 0.99 -9.40 -0.45
N THR A 147 1.70 -10.09 -1.34
CA THR A 147 2.94 -10.80 -1.00
C THR A 147 4.04 -9.87 -0.49
N LEU A 148 4.02 -8.57 -0.88
CA LEU A 148 4.97 -7.58 -0.37
C LEU A 148 4.69 -7.26 1.12
N ASP A 149 3.42 -7.27 1.51
CA ASP A 149 3.01 -7.06 2.90
C ASP A 149 3.44 -8.25 3.78
N GLU A 150 3.19 -9.47 3.30
CA GLU A 150 3.62 -10.69 3.99
C GLU A 150 5.14 -10.70 4.21
N GLN A 151 5.92 -10.43 3.14
CA GLN A 151 7.39 -10.42 3.22
C GLN A 151 7.90 -9.35 4.19
N ALA A 152 7.31 -8.15 4.17
CA ALA A 152 7.67 -7.08 5.09
C ALA A 152 7.35 -7.45 6.55
N ALA A 153 6.16 -8.01 6.80
CA ALA A 153 5.74 -8.46 8.13
C ALA A 153 6.65 -9.54 8.68
N LYS A 154 6.93 -10.56 7.86
CA LYS A 154 7.83 -11.65 8.19
C LYS A 154 9.25 -11.17 8.51
N ALA A 155 9.78 -10.26 7.69
CA ALA A 155 11.10 -9.68 7.89
C ALA A 155 11.18 -8.79 9.15
N ALA A 156 10.08 -8.12 9.52
CA ALA A 156 9.96 -7.33 10.73
C ALA A 156 9.67 -8.20 11.99
N GLY A 157 9.27 -9.46 11.81
CA GLY A 157 8.91 -10.39 12.89
C GLY A 157 7.58 -10.05 13.57
N VAL A 158 6.66 -9.38 12.85
CA VAL A 158 5.34 -8.97 13.36
C VAL A 158 4.25 -9.94 12.91
N PHE A 159 3.13 -9.99 13.65
CA PHE A 159 1.96 -10.78 13.25
C PHE A 159 1.36 -10.21 11.96
N PHE A 160 1.02 -11.09 11.03
CA PHE A 160 0.45 -10.72 9.74
C PHE A 160 -0.98 -11.23 9.58
N VAL A 161 -1.87 -10.34 9.19
CA VAL A 161 -3.26 -10.64 8.85
C VAL A 161 -3.46 -10.39 7.35
N ALA A 162 -3.78 -11.44 6.60
CA ALA A 162 -4.08 -11.32 5.18
C ALA A 162 -5.52 -10.87 4.96
N TYR A 163 -5.68 -9.71 4.30
CA TYR A 163 -6.98 -9.15 3.95
C TYR A 163 -7.39 -9.64 2.55
N ASP A 164 -8.56 -10.30 2.48
CA ASP A 164 -9.22 -10.84 1.27
C ASP A 164 -8.28 -11.61 0.31
N ASN A 165 -7.22 -12.18 0.86
CA ASN A 165 -6.24 -12.96 0.10
C ASN A 165 -5.85 -14.24 0.85
N THR A 166 -6.46 -15.35 0.49
CA THR A 166 -6.18 -16.67 1.09
C THR A 166 -4.99 -17.39 0.46
N SER A 167 -4.37 -16.83 -0.58
CA SER A 167 -3.25 -17.45 -1.28
C SER A 167 -1.89 -17.14 -0.65
N ILE A 168 -1.80 -16.13 0.22
CA ILE A 168 -0.56 -15.75 0.91
C ILE A 168 -0.54 -16.33 2.33
N PRO A 169 0.64 -16.78 2.83
CA PRO A 169 0.79 -17.22 4.20
C PRO A 169 0.50 -16.08 5.19
N ALA A 170 -0.25 -16.36 6.24
CA ALA A 170 -0.56 -15.38 7.27
C ALA A 170 -0.88 -16.06 8.59
N ASP A 171 -0.76 -15.34 9.72
CA ASP A 171 -1.21 -15.81 11.02
C ASP A 171 -2.74 -15.90 11.06
N PHE A 172 -3.42 -14.96 10.41
CA PHE A 172 -4.88 -14.92 10.26
C PHE A 172 -5.29 -14.47 8.85
N HIS A 173 -6.46 -14.90 8.41
CA HIS A 173 -7.08 -14.46 7.18
C HIS A 173 -8.45 -13.84 7.48
N ILE A 174 -8.70 -12.65 6.93
CA ILE A 174 -9.97 -11.93 7.06
C ILE A 174 -10.51 -11.54 5.69
N LYS A 175 -11.83 -11.40 5.58
CA LYS A 175 -12.49 -10.89 4.37
C LYS A 175 -13.00 -9.46 4.54
N SER A 176 -13.15 -9.02 5.77
CA SER A 176 -13.57 -7.68 6.13
C SER A 176 -12.80 -7.23 7.36
N LEU A 177 -12.55 -5.94 7.49
CA LEU A 177 -11.96 -5.37 8.70
C LEU A 177 -12.82 -5.58 9.96
N LYS A 178 -14.11 -5.86 9.79
CA LYS A 178 -14.97 -6.28 10.90
C LYS A 178 -14.47 -7.56 11.57
N ASP A 179 -13.85 -8.47 10.83
CA ASP A 179 -13.39 -9.76 11.35
C ASP A 179 -12.25 -9.58 12.36
N MET A 180 -11.57 -8.43 12.36
CA MET A 180 -10.55 -8.08 13.35
C MET A 180 -11.09 -8.09 14.79
N GLU A 181 -12.38 -7.83 14.99
CA GLU A 181 -13.01 -7.88 16.32
C GLU A 181 -12.92 -9.27 16.97
N SER A 182 -12.72 -10.33 16.19
CA SER A 182 -12.52 -11.69 16.70
C SER A 182 -11.05 -12.04 16.97
N ILE A 183 -10.12 -11.24 16.48
CA ILE A 183 -8.68 -11.47 16.58
C ILE A 183 -8.07 -10.68 17.74
N ILE A 184 -8.59 -9.48 17.95
CA ILE A 184 -8.14 -8.57 19.02
C ILE A 184 -9.30 -8.28 19.95
N GLU A 185 -9.02 -8.19 21.26
CA GLU A 185 -10.00 -7.83 22.26
C GLU A 185 -10.33 -6.32 22.16
N ILE A 186 -11.52 -6.01 21.60
CA ILE A 186 -12.00 -4.62 21.44
C ILE A 186 -13.29 -4.38 22.25
#